data_39d362e80064dc83a11ce538696fdb4c
#
_entry.id   39d362e80064dc83a11ce538696fdb4c
#
_cell.length_a   1.000
_cell.length_b   1.000
_cell.length_c   1.000
_cell.angle_alpha   90.00
_cell.angle_beta   90.00
_cell.angle_gamma   90.00
#
_symmetry.space_group_name_H-M   'P 1'
#
loop_
_entity.id
_entity.type
_entity.pdbx_description
1 polymer ?
#
loop_
_entity_poly.entity_id
_entity_poly.type
_entity_poly.pdbx_seq_one_letter_code
_entity_poly.pdbx_strand_id
1 'polypeptide(L)'
;EEKNTMNLIDVGLNSLYALDALSLAKIAQELNLKKDAEKFLREYEEMKERINKVLWCEEEGLYLNRFWDGRFSKRKSPTCFYPLVAGIPDKHRAERMVKEHLLNSSEFWGEFVIPSISKDDPAFKDNNYWRGRIWGPMNFLVYEGLKRYGFDEVAYEFALKSVKLFMKEWLEETHYHENYNAETGEGDDVPNSDPFYSWGALLAILGVQELFDVEDAGLRFGSLSVREVNELSNYRVGCTSYSVKVGPNVTEAMRDGRTFFRANRAVIVRNYKKLPDYVEFDIKGEGTVEVTLFEFSPKALVEVSVNDRRERMTVNKDSSLTLKLELKRTETLHIAIKRIP
;
A
#
# COMPACT_ATOMS: atom_id res chain seq x y z
N GLU A 1 -1.99 43.01 -10.97
CA GLU A 1 -1.17 42.94 -9.75
C GLU A 1 -1.00 41.44 -9.39
N GLU A 2 0.22 40.93 -9.49
CA GLU A 2 0.55 39.59 -9.01
C GLU A 2 0.38 39.57 -7.49
N LYS A 3 -0.66 38.89 -7.05
CA LYS A 3 -0.84 38.64 -5.63
C LYS A 3 0.13 37.54 -5.23
N ASN A 4 1.08 37.82 -4.36
CA ASN A 4 1.99 36.85 -3.71
C ASN A 4 1.22 35.92 -2.75
N THR A 5 0.14 35.30 -3.23
CA THR A 5 -0.70 34.39 -2.46
C THR A 5 -1.04 33.18 -3.30
N MET A 6 -1.13 32.01 -2.66
CA MET A 6 -1.66 30.81 -3.29
C MET A 6 -3.13 31.05 -3.66
N ASN A 7 -3.44 31.02 -4.97
CA ASN A 7 -4.76 31.31 -5.51
C ASN A 7 -5.53 30.05 -5.92
N LEU A 8 -5.15 28.91 -5.37
CA LEU A 8 -5.77 27.61 -5.64
C LEU A 8 -5.97 26.80 -4.34
N ILE A 9 -6.91 25.88 -4.39
CA ILE A 9 -7.15 24.84 -3.39
C ILE A 9 -6.34 23.61 -3.84
N ASP A 10 -5.38 23.20 -3.02
CA ASP A 10 -4.45 22.12 -3.35
C ASP A 10 -5.02 20.75 -2.95
N VAL A 11 -4.99 19.78 -3.85
CA VAL A 11 -5.47 18.40 -3.61
C VAL A 11 -4.61 17.69 -2.58
N GLY A 12 -3.29 17.77 -2.73
CA GLY A 12 -2.35 17.03 -1.90
C GLY A 12 -2.42 17.47 -0.44
N LEU A 13 -2.35 18.79 -0.20
CA LEU A 13 -2.42 19.35 1.15
C LEU A 13 -3.73 19.01 1.85
N ASN A 14 -4.86 19.16 1.16
CA ASN A 14 -6.17 18.85 1.75
C ASN A 14 -6.34 17.33 2.01
N SER A 15 -5.78 16.49 1.16
CA SER A 15 -5.80 15.02 1.37
C SER A 15 -4.96 14.61 2.57
N LEU A 16 -3.76 15.18 2.72
CA LEU A 16 -2.90 14.90 3.87
C LEU A 16 -3.50 15.44 5.18
N TYR A 17 -4.17 16.59 5.15
CA TYR A 17 -4.90 17.10 6.30
C TYR A 17 -6.05 16.16 6.71
N ALA A 18 -6.81 15.64 5.76
CA ALA A 18 -7.84 14.64 6.04
C ALA A 18 -7.25 13.34 6.62
N LEU A 19 -6.11 12.87 6.07
CA LEU A 19 -5.39 11.71 6.60
C LEU A 19 -4.89 11.94 8.02
N ASP A 20 -4.37 13.13 8.31
CA ASP A 20 -3.92 13.53 9.65
C ASP A 20 -5.08 13.48 10.66
N ALA A 21 -6.23 14.07 10.33
CA ALA A 21 -7.41 14.00 11.17
C ALA A 21 -7.86 12.55 11.45
N LEU A 22 -7.85 11.68 10.43
CA LEU A 22 -8.16 10.26 10.59
C LEU A 22 -7.15 9.55 11.50
N SER A 23 -5.85 9.87 11.36
CA SER A 23 -4.78 9.30 12.18
C SER A 23 -4.90 9.74 13.62
N LEU A 24 -5.19 11.02 13.87
CA LEU A 24 -5.45 11.56 15.20
C LEU A 24 -6.69 10.91 15.86
N ALA A 25 -7.74 10.66 15.08
CA ALA A 25 -8.91 9.93 15.58
C ALA A 25 -8.56 8.52 16.07
N LYS A 26 -7.75 7.78 15.30
CA LYS A 26 -7.28 6.44 15.67
C LYS A 26 -6.38 6.46 16.91
N ILE A 27 -5.42 7.38 16.99
CA ILE A 27 -4.56 7.57 18.16
C ILE A 27 -5.42 7.87 19.39
N ALA A 28 -6.41 8.76 19.28
CA ALA A 28 -7.31 9.09 20.37
C ALA A 28 -8.16 7.89 20.82
N GLN A 29 -8.57 7.02 19.89
CA GLN A 29 -9.26 5.75 20.20
C GLN A 29 -8.37 4.81 21.01
N GLU A 30 -7.13 4.59 20.60
CA GLU A 30 -6.15 3.76 21.32
C GLU A 30 -5.86 4.29 22.72
N LEU A 31 -5.82 5.61 22.89
CA LEU A 31 -5.64 6.27 24.17
C LEU A 31 -6.94 6.38 25.00
N ASN A 32 -8.08 5.85 24.52
CA ASN A 32 -9.40 5.96 25.13
C ASN A 32 -9.90 7.41 25.33
N LEU A 33 -9.42 8.36 24.52
CA LEU A 33 -9.82 9.76 24.49
C LEU A 33 -11.05 9.97 23.60
N LYS A 34 -12.21 9.48 24.04
CA LYS A 34 -13.45 9.39 23.22
C LYS A 34 -13.87 10.72 22.57
N LYS A 35 -13.81 11.83 23.33
CA LYS A 35 -14.22 13.14 22.79
C LYS A 35 -13.33 13.63 21.66
N ASP A 36 -12.03 13.42 21.79
CA ASP A 36 -11.05 13.79 20.77
C ASP A 36 -11.19 12.87 19.54
N ALA A 37 -11.39 11.57 19.74
CA ALA A 37 -11.65 10.62 18.68
C ALA A 37 -12.88 11.01 17.85
N GLU A 38 -14.01 11.34 18.52
CA GLU A 38 -15.22 11.81 17.85
C GLU A 38 -15.03 13.15 17.13
N LYS A 39 -14.26 14.07 17.71
CA LYS A 39 -13.93 15.36 17.10
C LYS A 39 -13.16 15.17 15.80
N PHE A 40 -12.03 14.46 15.84
CA PHE A 40 -11.18 14.26 14.69
C PHE A 40 -11.85 13.41 13.60
N LEU A 41 -12.69 12.43 13.97
CA LEU A 41 -13.45 11.66 13.01
C LEU A 41 -14.47 12.53 12.26
N ARG A 42 -15.19 13.44 12.94
CA ARG A 42 -16.07 14.41 12.27
C ARG A 42 -15.30 15.31 11.33
N GLU A 43 -14.15 15.82 11.77
CA GLU A 43 -13.29 16.66 10.93
C GLU A 43 -12.84 15.93 9.65
N TYR A 44 -12.44 14.66 9.78
CA TYR A 44 -12.13 13.81 8.63
C TYR A 44 -13.31 13.65 7.67
N GLU A 45 -14.49 13.30 8.17
CA GLU A 45 -15.67 13.09 7.31
C GLU A 45 -16.12 14.39 6.61
N GLU A 46 -16.07 15.53 7.30
CA GLU A 46 -16.33 16.83 6.69
C GLU A 46 -15.33 17.18 5.58
N MET A 47 -14.04 16.93 5.81
CA MET A 47 -13.00 17.14 4.82
C MET A 47 -13.15 16.21 3.62
N LYS A 48 -13.45 14.94 3.85
CA LYS A 48 -13.72 13.95 2.82
C LYS A 48 -14.89 14.39 1.92
N GLU A 49 -15.99 14.83 2.50
CA GLU A 49 -17.13 15.35 1.75
C GLU A 49 -16.76 16.58 0.91
N ARG A 50 -16.06 17.55 1.51
CA ARG A 50 -15.62 18.78 0.83
C ARG A 50 -14.66 18.49 -0.32
N ILE A 51 -13.66 17.62 -0.13
CA ILE A 51 -12.72 17.24 -1.17
C ILE A 51 -13.43 16.57 -2.33
N ASN A 52 -14.35 15.62 -2.05
CA ASN A 52 -15.14 14.96 -3.07
C ASN A 52 -16.02 15.93 -3.88
N LYS A 53 -16.56 16.95 -3.22
CA LYS A 53 -17.45 17.93 -3.85
C LYS A 53 -16.69 19.01 -4.64
N VAL A 54 -15.54 19.43 -4.14
CA VAL A 54 -14.85 20.63 -4.64
C VAL A 54 -13.74 20.29 -5.60
N LEU A 55 -13.00 19.20 -5.36
CA LEU A 55 -11.75 18.89 -6.07
C LEU A 55 -11.87 17.72 -7.06
N TRP A 56 -12.97 16.95 -7.03
CA TRP A 56 -13.21 15.93 -8.03
C TRP A 56 -13.64 16.57 -9.36
N CYS A 57 -12.90 16.31 -10.43
CA CYS A 57 -13.22 16.69 -11.79
C CYS A 57 -13.84 15.47 -12.50
N GLU A 58 -15.17 15.47 -12.68
CA GLU A 58 -15.87 14.33 -13.29
C GLU A 58 -15.47 14.08 -14.74
N GLU A 59 -15.19 15.16 -15.48
CA GLU A 59 -14.76 15.11 -16.88
C GLU A 59 -13.40 14.40 -17.02
N GLU A 60 -12.44 14.75 -16.14
CA GLU A 60 -11.10 14.14 -16.16
C GLU A 60 -11.04 12.82 -15.40
N GLY A 61 -11.99 12.49 -14.53
CA GLY A 61 -11.90 11.30 -13.67
C GLY A 61 -10.78 11.34 -12.62
N LEU A 62 -10.43 12.53 -12.17
CA LEU A 62 -9.29 12.77 -11.29
C LEU A 62 -9.58 13.91 -10.30
N TYR A 63 -8.93 13.91 -9.13
CA TYR A 63 -8.90 15.06 -8.26
C TYR A 63 -7.84 16.04 -8.75
N LEU A 64 -8.27 17.28 -8.98
CA LEU A 64 -7.42 18.34 -9.51
C LEU A 64 -7.43 19.56 -8.58
N ASN A 65 -6.31 20.26 -8.53
CA ASN A 65 -6.24 21.57 -7.90
C ASN A 65 -7.27 22.52 -8.52
N ARG A 66 -7.92 23.33 -7.72
CA ARG A 66 -8.98 24.22 -8.19
C ARG A 66 -8.67 25.68 -7.85
N PHE A 67 -8.67 26.53 -8.84
CA PHE A 67 -8.51 27.97 -8.66
C PHE A 67 -9.71 28.59 -7.94
N TRP A 68 -9.52 29.73 -7.30
CA TRP A 68 -10.58 30.44 -6.59
C TRP A 68 -11.71 30.94 -7.49
N ASP A 69 -11.44 31.08 -8.79
CA ASP A 69 -12.47 31.37 -9.79
C ASP A 69 -13.32 30.16 -10.21
N GLY A 70 -13.04 29.00 -9.62
CA GLY A 70 -13.76 27.75 -9.83
C GLY A 70 -13.24 26.87 -10.96
N ARG A 71 -12.24 27.30 -11.73
CA ARG A 71 -11.60 26.49 -12.78
C ARG A 71 -10.69 25.44 -12.18
N PHE A 72 -10.64 24.26 -12.77
CA PHE A 72 -9.63 23.25 -12.43
C PHE A 72 -8.28 23.57 -13.07
N SER A 73 -7.20 23.26 -12.35
CA SER A 73 -5.87 23.25 -12.93
C SER A 73 -5.73 22.05 -13.88
N LYS A 74 -5.12 22.27 -15.03
CA LYS A 74 -4.84 21.19 -15.99
C LYS A 74 -3.53 20.44 -15.67
N ARG A 75 -2.78 20.89 -14.65
CA ARG A 75 -1.53 20.25 -14.27
C ARG A 75 -1.79 19.06 -13.36
N LYS A 76 -1.32 17.90 -13.80
CA LYS A 76 -1.45 16.63 -13.08
C LYS A 76 -0.12 16.27 -12.42
N SER A 77 -0.15 15.94 -11.14
CA SER A 77 1.01 15.53 -10.36
C SER A 77 0.64 14.32 -9.46
N PRO A 78 1.59 13.62 -8.84
CA PRO A 78 1.28 12.53 -7.91
C PRO A 78 0.33 12.92 -6.78
N THR A 79 0.26 14.21 -6.42
CA THR A 79 -0.68 14.70 -5.40
C THR A 79 -2.15 14.48 -5.77
N CYS A 80 -2.45 14.34 -7.08
CA CYS A 80 -3.79 13.99 -7.55
C CYS A 80 -4.24 12.59 -7.08
N PHE A 81 -3.30 11.71 -6.69
CA PHE A 81 -3.57 10.38 -6.15
C PHE A 81 -3.58 10.32 -4.62
N TYR A 82 -3.21 11.39 -3.91
CA TYR A 82 -3.21 11.43 -2.45
C TYR A 82 -4.60 11.22 -1.80
N PRO A 83 -5.72 11.56 -2.47
CA PRO A 83 -7.03 11.15 -1.98
C PRO A 83 -7.15 9.64 -1.72
N LEU A 84 -6.41 8.79 -2.45
CA LEU A 84 -6.40 7.34 -2.22
C LEU A 84 -5.84 6.98 -0.84
N VAL A 85 -4.67 7.50 -0.44
CA VAL A 85 -4.09 7.19 0.87
C VAL A 85 -4.96 7.74 2.01
N ALA A 86 -5.67 8.84 1.79
CA ALA A 86 -6.61 9.40 2.75
C ALA A 86 -7.99 8.68 2.77
N GLY A 87 -8.26 7.74 1.86
CA GLY A 87 -9.52 6.99 1.80
C GLY A 87 -10.73 7.85 1.39
N ILE A 88 -10.50 8.87 0.56
CA ILE A 88 -11.49 9.86 0.16
C ILE A 88 -12.42 9.37 -0.97
N PRO A 89 -11.91 8.86 -2.11
CA PRO A 89 -12.76 8.42 -3.21
C PRO A 89 -13.60 7.20 -2.86
N ASP A 90 -14.74 7.06 -3.51
CA ASP A 90 -15.41 5.78 -3.62
C ASP A 90 -14.63 4.84 -4.56
N LYS A 91 -15.03 3.57 -4.62
CA LYS A 91 -14.34 2.56 -5.43
C LYS A 91 -14.31 2.91 -6.92
N HIS A 92 -15.41 3.45 -7.46
CA HIS A 92 -15.50 3.80 -8.88
C HIS A 92 -14.52 4.93 -9.24
N ARG A 93 -14.46 5.99 -8.42
CA ARG A 93 -13.51 7.09 -8.60
C ARG A 93 -12.06 6.60 -8.46
N ALA A 94 -11.78 5.78 -7.45
CA ALA A 94 -10.46 5.19 -7.27
C ALA A 94 -10.03 4.36 -8.49
N GLU A 95 -10.94 3.57 -9.07
CA GLU A 95 -10.66 2.81 -10.29
C GLU A 95 -10.36 3.70 -11.49
N ARG A 96 -11.11 4.80 -11.66
CA ARG A 96 -10.84 5.78 -12.73
C ARG A 96 -9.46 6.42 -12.58
N MET A 97 -9.14 6.92 -11.39
CA MET A 97 -7.81 7.51 -11.10
C MET A 97 -6.68 6.57 -11.48
N VAL A 98 -6.78 5.29 -11.12
CA VAL A 98 -5.71 4.31 -11.37
C VAL A 98 -5.67 3.90 -12.85
N LYS A 99 -6.82 3.54 -13.45
CA LYS A 99 -6.87 2.99 -14.80
C LYS A 99 -6.66 4.05 -15.89
N GLU A 100 -7.30 5.22 -15.73
CA GLU A 100 -7.28 6.27 -16.74
C GLU A 100 -6.00 7.13 -16.67
N HIS A 101 -5.38 7.29 -15.47
CA HIS A 101 -4.26 8.18 -15.25
C HIS A 101 -2.99 7.50 -14.76
N LEU A 102 -3.00 6.81 -13.60
CA LEU A 102 -1.78 6.25 -13.05
C LEU A 102 -1.13 5.24 -14.01
N LEU A 103 -1.91 4.35 -14.60
CA LEU A 103 -1.45 3.33 -15.56
C LEU A 103 -1.30 3.86 -16.99
N ASN A 104 -1.58 5.14 -17.23
CA ASN A 104 -1.43 5.77 -18.53
C ASN A 104 0.04 6.06 -18.81
N SER A 105 0.59 5.42 -19.83
CA SER A 105 1.99 5.59 -20.24
C SER A 105 2.32 6.99 -20.77
N SER A 106 1.32 7.71 -21.26
CA SER A 106 1.48 9.11 -21.68
C SER A 106 1.46 10.10 -20.52
N GLU A 107 1.06 9.65 -19.31
CA GLU A 107 0.97 10.49 -18.13
C GLU A 107 1.99 10.08 -17.07
N PHE A 108 1.77 8.96 -16.38
CA PHE A 108 2.54 8.62 -15.19
C PHE A 108 3.27 7.28 -15.29
N TRP A 109 2.75 6.31 -16.06
CA TRP A 109 3.34 4.98 -16.09
C TRP A 109 4.50 4.88 -17.06
N GLY A 110 5.62 4.28 -16.62
CA GLY A 110 6.82 4.12 -17.41
C GLY A 110 7.70 2.99 -16.91
N GLU A 111 8.93 2.94 -17.37
CA GLU A 111 9.95 2.05 -16.82
C GLU A 111 10.19 2.41 -15.35
N PHE A 112 10.40 3.69 -15.10
CA PHE A 112 10.45 4.27 -13.75
C PHE A 112 9.15 5.00 -13.44
N VAL A 113 8.73 4.99 -12.18
CA VAL A 113 7.50 5.60 -11.67
C VAL A 113 7.79 6.32 -10.34
N ILE A 114 7.11 7.37 -10.04
CA ILE A 114 6.12 8.19 -10.72
C ILE A 114 6.68 9.61 -10.87
N PRO A 115 6.66 10.25 -12.06
CA PRO A 115 7.19 11.59 -12.20
C PRO A 115 6.37 12.61 -11.42
N SER A 116 7.04 13.64 -10.91
CA SER A 116 6.42 14.72 -10.12
C SER A 116 5.42 15.59 -10.88
N ILE A 117 5.40 15.48 -12.20
CA ILE A 117 4.38 16.05 -13.08
C ILE A 117 4.15 15.08 -14.23
N SER A 118 2.92 15.04 -14.74
CA SER A 118 2.53 14.15 -15.85
C SER A 118 3.40 14.39 -17.09
N LYS A 119 3.74 13.33 -17.83
CA LYS A 119 4.60 13.38 -19.03
C LYS A 119 4.00 14.21 -20.17
N ASP A 120 2.68 14.33 -20.23
CA ASP A 120 1.98 15.18 -21.19
C ASP A 120 2.02 16.69 -20.84
N ASP A 121 2.49 17.04 -19.64
CA ASP A 121 2.70 18.44 -19.26
C ASP A 121 3.99 19.00 -19.90
N PRO A 122 3.95 20.18 -20.53
CA PRO A 122 5.16 20.80 -21.12
C PRO A 122 6.35 20.92 -20.16
N ALA A 123 6.11 21.10 -18.86
CA ALA A 123 7.16 21.24 -17.85
C ALA A 123 7.86 19.90 -17.50
N PHE A 124 7.34 18.77 -17.95
CA PHE A 124 8.00 17.46 -17.74
C PHE A 124 9.41 17.44 -18.35
N LYS A 125 9.58 18.03 -19.51
CA LYS A 125 10.86 18.09 -20.24
C LYS A 125 11.94 18.91 -19.54
N ASP A 126 11.58 19.73 -18.55
CA ASP A 126 12.56 20.50 -17.78
C ASP A 126 13.48 19.58 -16.97
N ASN A 127 13.00 18.38 -16.61
CA ASN A 127 13.73 17.41 -15.79
C ASN A 127 14.42 18.09 -14.60
N ASN A 128 13.72 18.97 -13.92
CA ASN A 128 14.31 19.82 -12.89
C ASN A 128 13.44 19.85 -11.63
N TYR A 129 13.96 19.29 -10.53
CA TYR A 129 13.38 19.28 -9.20
C TYR A 129 11.92 18.76 -9.20
N TRP A 130 10.89 19.58 -8.93
CA TRP A 130 9.48 19.17 -8.95
C TRP A 130 8.85 19.17 -10.36
N ARG A 131 9.64 19.28 -11.41
CA ARG A 131 9.18 19.30 -12.81
C ARG A 131 9.79 18.13 -13.59
N GLY A 132 9.18 16.96 -13.43
CA GLY A 132 9.49 15.75 -14.18
C GLY A 132 10.24 14.67 -13.42
N ARG A 133 10.95 14.99 -12.33
CA ARG A 133 11.75 13.99 -11.58
C ARG A 133 10.89 13.15 -10.64
N ILE A 134 11.37 11.96 -10.29
CA ILE A 134 10.72 11.01 -9.36
C ILE A 134 11.19 11.30 -7.94
N TRP A 135 10.26 11.28 -7.00
CA TRP A 135 10.50 11.54 -5.59
C TRP A 135 9.99 10.40 -4.71
N GLY A 136 10.87 9.81 -3.90
CA GLY A 136 10.53 8.71 -3.00
C GLY A 136 9.29 8.95 -2.12
N PRO A 137 9.11 10.11 -1.48
CA PRO A 137 7.91 10.41 -0.69
C PRO A 137 6.61 10.37 -1.48
N MET A 138 6.62 10.84 -2.74
CA MET A 138 5.44 10.78 -3.61
C MET A 138 5.08 9.33 -3.95
N ASN A 139 6.08 8.52 -4.29
CA ASN A 139 5.90 7.10 -4.54
C ASN A 139 5.32 6.39 -3.31
N PHE A 140 5.85 6.67 -2.14
CA PHE A 140 5.39 6.08 -0.89
C PHE A 140 3.89 6.34 -0.66
N LEU A 141 3.44 7.59 -0.76
CA LEU A 141 2.04 7.96 -0.52
C LEU A 141 1.08 7.39 -1.57
N VAL A 142 1.50 7.35 -2.84
CA VAL A 142 0.70 6.72 -3.91
C VAL A 142 0.59 5.21 -3.69
N TYR A 143 1.69 4.55 -3.35
CA TYR A 143 1.72 3.12 -3.05
C TYR A 143 0.80 2.76 -1.88
N GLU A 144 0.86 3.49 -0.77
CA GLU A 144 -0.05 3.29 0.37
C GLU A 144 -1.52 3.46 -0.03
N GLY A 145 -1.81 4.41 -0.92
CA GLY A 145 -3.14 4.58 -1.51
C GLY A 145 -3.59 3.37 -2.33
N LEU A 146 -2.71 2.81 -3.14
CA LEU A 146 -3.00 1.59 -3.93
C LEU A 146 -3.31 0.39 -3.03
N LYS A 147 -2.51 0.19 -1.98
CA LYS A 147 -2.74 -0.87 -0.98
C LYS A 147 -4.08 -0.71 -0.27
N ARG A 148 -4.41 0.51 0.14
CA ARG A 148 -5.67 0.82 0.84
C ARG A 148 -6.91 0.44 0.03
N TYR A 149 -6.87 0.61 -1.28
CA TYR A 149 -7.98 0.26 -2.18
C TYR A 149 -7.89 -1.16 -2.76
N GLY A 150 -6.89 -1.95 -2.39
CA GLY A 150 -6.72 -3.33 -2.83
C GLY A 150 -6.33 -3.48 -4.30
N PHE A 151 -5.64 -2.48 -4.88
CA PHE A 151 -5.01 -2.56 -6.19
C PHE A 151 -3.70 -3.35 -6.13
N ASP A 152 -3.77 -4.58 -5.61
CA ASP A 152 -2.62 -5.40 -5.22
C ASP A 152 -1.61 -5.61 -6.36
N GLU A 153 -2.08 -5.85 -7.59
CA GLU A 153 -1.21 -6.08 -8.75
C GLU A 153 -0.48 -4.79 -9.16
N VAL A 154 -1.19 -3.66 -9.13
CA VAL A 154 -0.61 -2.35 -9.46
C VAL A 154 0.39 -1.94 -8.37
N ALA A 155 0.05 -2.17 -7.10
CA ALA A 155 0.93 -1.89 -5.97
C ALA A 155 2.23 -2.72 -6.04
N TYR A 156 2.14 -4.02 -6.36
CA TYR A 156 3.32 -4.87 -6.57
C TYR A 156 4.23 -4.34 -7.69
N GLU A 157 3.66 -4.05 -8.86
CA GLU A 157 4.44 -3.56 -9.98
C GLU A 157 5.04 -2.18 -9.70
N PHE A 158 4.29 -1.31 -9.04
CA PHE A 158 4.76 0.00 -8.59
C PHE A 158 5.93 -0.12 -7.60
N ALA A 159 5.82 -1.00 -6.61
CA ALA A 159 6.89 -1.29 -5.65
C ALA A 159 8.13 -1.87 -6.34
N LEU A 160 7.95 -2.83 -7.26
CA LEU A 160 9.05 -3.42 -8.02
C LEU A 160 9.81 -2.38 -8.86
N LYS A 161 9.09 -1.47 -9.55
CA LYS A 161 9.70 -0.38 -10.31
C LYS A 161 10.46 0.60 -9.40
N SER A 162 9.90 0.91 -8.23
CA SER A 162 10.53 1.80 -7.26
C SER A 162 11.81 1.18 -6.65
N VAL A 163 11.78 -0.11 -6.30
CA VAL A 163 12.96 -0.83 -5.83
C VAL A 163 14.03 -0.92 -6.91
N LYS A 164 13.66 -1.20 -8.16
CA LYS A 164 14.62 -1.22 -9.28
C LYS A 164 15.29 0.12 -9.48
N LEU A 165 14.55 1.21 -9.37
CA LEU A 165 15.10 2.56 -9.45
C LEU A 165 16.13 2.82 -8.33
N PHE A 166 15.79 2.48 -7.09
CA PHE A 166 16.72 2.58 -5.96
C PHE A 166 17.97 1.73 -6.16
N MET A 167 17.78 0.45 -6.55
CA MET A 167 18.88 -0.51 -6.69
C MET A 167 19.81 -0.21 -7.87
N LYS A 168 19.35 0.51 -8.88
CA LYS A 168 20.20 0.92 -10.00
C LYS A 168 21.43 1.67 -9.53
N GLU A 169 21.26 2.73 -8.76
CA GLU A 169 22.39 3.50 -8.22
C GLU A 169 23.06 2.83 -7.01
N TRP A 170 22.27 2.19 -6.14
CA TRP A 170 22.83 1.51 -4.99
C TRP A 170 23.87 0.46 -5.36
N LEU A 171 23.68 -0.29 -6.44
CA LEU A 171 24.60 -1.33 -6.90
C LEU A 171 25.83 -0.74 -7.63
N GLU A 172 25.70 0.38 -8.29
CA GLU A 172 26.77 1.00 -9.06
C GLU A 172 27.60 1.98 -8.20
N GLU A 173 26.92 2.81 -7.41
CA GLU A 173 27.52 3.95 -6.71
C GLU A 173 27.52 3.80 -5.16
N THR A 174 26.85 2.77 -4.63
CA THR A 174 26.67 2.54 -3.18
C THR A 174 25.97 3.69 -2.43
N HIS A 175 25.18 4.48 -3.13
CA HIS A 175 24.37 5.54 -2.57
C HIS A 175 23.02 5.66 -3.32
N TYR A 176 22.20 6.61 -2.92
CA TYR A 176 20.90 6.92 -3.52
C TYR A 176 20.69 8.44 -3.48
N HIS A 177 19.80 8.93 -4.31
CA HIS A 177 19.55 10.36 -4.45
C HIS A 177 18.21 10.81 -3.86
N GLU A 178 18.09 12.11 -3.66
CA GLU A 178 16.86 12.80 -3.25
C GLU A 178 15.74 12.59 -4.27
N ASN A 179 16.07 12.68 -5.55
CA ASN A 179 15.15 12.53 -6.67
C ASN A 179 15.87 11.96 -7.90
N TYR A 180 15.11 11.47 -8.87
CA TYR A 180 15.64 10.74 -10.02
C TYR A 180 15.01 11.20 -11.33
N ASN A 181 15.76 11.15 -12.42
CA ASN A 181 15.26 11.33 -13.77
C ASN A 181 14.21 10.25 -14.10
N ALA A 182 13.02 10.65 -14.55
CA ALA A 182 11.92 9.71 -14.83
C ALA A 182 12.11 8.90 -16.11
N GLU A 183 13.03 9.29 -16.99
CA GLU A 183 13.33 8.60 -18.24
C GLU A 183 14.54 7.67 -18.12
N THR A 184 15.61 8.12 -17.45
CA THR A 184 16.88 7.36 -17.35
C THR A 184 17.06 6.66 -16.01
N GLY A 185 16.37 7.12 -14.97
CA GLY A 185 16.54 6.63 -13.60
C GLY A 185 17.82 7.14 -12.93
N GLU A 186 18.52 8.11 -13.50
CA GLU A 186 19.73 8.71 -12.93
C GLU A 186 19.38 9.75 -11.87
N GLY A 187 20.16 9.80 -10.78
CA GLY A 187 20.02 10.77 -9.73
C GLY A 187 20.96 11.96 -9.88
N ASP A 188 22.15 11.73 -10.40
CA ASP A 188 23.26 12.69 -10.51
C ASP A 188 23.32 13.49 -11.82
N ASP A 189 22.36 13.31 -12.71
CA ASP A 189 22.25 14.02 -14.00
C ASP A 189 21.93 15.52 -13.86
N VAL A 190 21.60 15.97 -12.64
CA VAL A 190 21.33 17.39 -12.30
C VAL A 190 21.96 17.76 -10.95
N PRO A 191 22.41 19.02 -10.78
CA PRO A 191 23.10 19.44 -9.56
C PRO A 191 22.18 19.63 -8.34
N ASN A 192 20.87 19.55 -8.49
CA ASN A 192 19.86 19.72 -7.44
C ASN A 192 19.17 18.41 -7.06
N SER A 193 19.94 17.33 -7.06
CA SER A 193 19.54 16.04 -6.52
C SER A 193 20.64 15.57 -5.57
N ASP A 194 20.41 15.75 -4.26
CA ASP A 194 21.43 15.46 -3.26
C ASP A 194 21.60 13.95 -3.05
N PRO A 195 22.85 13.42 -3.05
CA PRO A 195 23.10 12.03 -2.68
C PRO A 195 22.89 11.81 -1.17
N PHE A 196 22.57 10.59 -0.78
CA PHE A 196 22.29 10.17 0.60
C PHE A 196 21.13 10.90 1.29
N TYR A 197 20.25 11.52 0.51
CA TYR A 197 19.09 12.18 1.09
C TYR A 197 18.02 11.17 1.49
N SER A 198 17.64 11.16 2.77
CA SER A 198 16.80 10.11 3.39
C SER A 198 15.50 9.77 2.65
N TRP A 199 14.93 10.70 1.90
CA TRP A 199 13.70 10.49 1.13
C TRP A 199 13.85 9.46 0.01
N GLY A 200 15.05 9.35 -0.59
CA GLY A 200 15.33 8.36 -1.62
C GLY A 200 15.19 6.92 -1.12
N ALA A 201 15.51 6.69 0.16
CA ALA A 201 15.38 5.37 0.78
C ALA A 201 13.94 4.86 0.87
N LEU A 202 12.93 5.74 0.78
CA LEU A 202 11.51 5.33 0.75
C LEU A 202 11.19 4.43 -0.45
N LEU A 203 11.92 4.54 -1.56
CA LEU A 203 11.74 3.66 -2.71
C LEU A 203 12.03 2.19 -2.38
N ALA A 204 13.06 1.91 -1.55
CA ALA A 204 13.40 0.56 -1.14
C ALA A 204 12.39 -0.02 -0.14
N ILE A 205 11.82 0.81 0.74
CA ILE A 205 10.83 0.38 1.74
C ILE A 205 9.59 -0.22 1.08
N LEU A 206 9.19 0.24 -0.10
CA LEU A 206 8.03 -0.29 -0.81
C LEU A 206 8.16 -1.80 -1.08
N GLY A 207 9.36 -2.28 -1.41
CA GLY A 207 9.60 -3.72 -1.59
C GLY A 207 9.48 -4.53 -0.31
N VAL A 208 9.87 -3.96 0.82
CA VAL A 208 9.68 -4.58 2.14
C VAL A 208 8.20 -4.67 2.47
N GLN A 209 7.46 -3.56 2.37
CA GLN A 209 6.04 -3.50 2.67
C GLN A 209 5.17 -4.34 1.72
N GLU A 210 5.65 -4.59 0.50
CA GLU A 210 4.96 -5.48 -0.42
C GLU A 210 5.00 -6.94 0.04
N LEU A 211 6.09 -7.37 0.68
CA LEU A 211 6.22 -8.73 1.20
C LEU A 211 5.65 -8.90 2.61
N PHE A 212 5.84 -7.87 3.47
CA PHE A 212 5.38 -7.88 4.86
C PHE A 212 5.11 -6.47 5.37
N ASP A 213 3.98 -6.30 6.02
CA ASP A 213 3.59 -5.02 6.63
C ASP A 213 2.79 -5.23 7.92
N VAL A 214 2.73 -4.20 8.76
CA VAL A 214 1.87 -4.15 9.94
C VAL A 214 0.78 -3.11 9.69
N GLU A 215 -0.42 -3.58 9.45
CA GLU A 215 -1.59 -2.75 9.22
C GLU A 215 -2.39 -2.57 10.53
N ASP A 216 -3.33 -1.63 10.57
CA ASP A 216 -4.18 -1.35 11.75
C ASP A 216 -4.88 -2.61 12.30
N ALA A 217 -5.32 -3.47 11.41
CA ALA A 217 -6.11 -4.64 11.74
C ALA A 217 -5.27 -5.91 11.99
N GLY A 218 -3.95 -5.89 11.78
CA GLY A 218 -3.07 -7.03 11.99
C GLY A 218 -1.91 -7.08 10.99
N LEU A 219 -1.29 -8.25 10.83
CA LEU A 219 -0.20 -8.41 9.87
C LEU A 219 -0.74 -8.54 8.44
N ARG A 220 -0.01 -7.96 7.49
CA ARG A 220 -0.12 -8.25 6.06
C ARG A 220 1.14 -8.97 5.60
N PHE A 221 1.01 -10.02 4.81
CA PHE A 221 2.15 -10.68 4.16
C PHE A 221 1.73 -11.40 2.88
N GLY A 222 2.72 -11.64 2.02
CA GLY A 222 2.51 -12.30 0.74
C GLY A 222 2.19 -11.33 -0.41
N SER A 223 2.22 -11.83 -1.64
CA SER A 223 1.91 -11.09 -2.86
C SER A 223 1.37 -12.04 -3.94
N LEU A 224 0.55 -11.52 -4.87
CA LEU A 224 -0.08 -12.33 -5.92
C LEU A 224 0.71 -12.38 -7.23
N SER A 225 1.49 -11.35 -7.53
CA SER A 225 2.06 -11.13 -8.87
C SER A 225 3.52 -11.54 -8.99
N VAL A 226 4.02 -12.30 -8.02
CA VAL A 226 5.42 -12.75 -7.99
C VAL A 226 5.73 -13.75 -9.10
N ARG A 227 6.77 -13.47 -9.89
CA ARG A 227 7.26 -14.36 -10.97
C ARG A 227 8.37 -15.28 -10.52
N GLU A 228 9.08 -14.90 -9.48
CA GLU A 228 10.20 -15.63 -8.87
C GLU A 228 10.06 -15.61 -7.34
N VAL A 229 10.90 -16.37 -6.66
CA VAL A 229 10.87 -16.40 -5.20
C VAL A 229 11.52 -15.14 -4.66
N ASN A 230 10.76 -14.40 -3.85
CA ASN A 230 11.23 -13.25 -3.10
C ASN A 230 11.22 -13.61 -1.60
N GLU A 231 12.20 -13.14 -0.87
CA GLU A 231 12.37 -13.42 0.55
C GLU A 231 12.74 -12.16 1.33
N LEU A 232 12.01 -11.92 2.41
CA LEU A 232 12.34 -10.95 3.44
C LEU A 232 12.71 -11.70 4.71
N SER A 233 13.92 -11.52 5.20
CA SER A 233 14.43 -12.25 6.36
C SER A 233 14.70 -11.32 7.53
N ASN A 234 14.35 -11.78 8.74
CA ASN A 234 14.68 -11.12 10.00
C ASN A 234 14.17 -9.67 10.13
N TYR A 235 13.01 -9.36 9.54
CA TYR A 235 12.37 -8.06 9.71
C TYR A 235 11.81 -7.92 11.13
N ARG A 236 12.26 -6.90 11.86
CA ARG A 236 11.87 -6.72 13.27
C ARG A 236 10.70 -5.76 13.44
N VAL A 237 9.68 -6.22 14.19
CA VAL A 237 8.58 -5.41 14.67
C VAL A 237 8.55 -5.52 16.21
N GLY A 238 8.96 -4.48 16.89
CA GLY A 238 9.17 -4.53 18.35
C GLY A 238 10.22 -5.56 18.73
N CYS A 239 9.84 -6.53 19.57
CA CYS A 239 10.72 -7.62 20.00
C CYS A 239 10.62 -8.88 19.13
N THR A 240 9.76 -8.90 18.12
CA THR A 240 9.48 -10.08 17.29
C THR A 240 10.19 -9.96 15.94
N SER A 241 10.79 -11.06 15.48
CA SER A 241 11.39 -11.16 14.15
C SER A 241 10.48 -11.92 13.21
N TYR A 242 10.24 -11.37 12.02
CA TYR A 242 9.45 -11.97 10.96
C TYR A 242 10.31 -12.28 9.74
N SER A 243 10.01 -13.39 9.07
CA SER A 243 10.54 -13.71 7.75
C SER A 243 9.39 -14.16 6.85
N VAL A 244 9.42 -13.72 5.60
CA VAL A 244 8.37 -14.05 4.62
C VAL A 244 9.04 -14.48 3.32
N LYS A 245 8.59 -15.61 2.77
CA LYS A 245 9.00 -16.12 1.47
C LYS A 245 7.77 -16.24 0.58
N VAL A 246 7.83 -15.63 -0.59
CA VAL A 246 6.74 -15.62 -1.55
C VAL A 246 7.25 -15.98 -2.93
N GLY A 247 6.57 -16.90 -3.59
CA GLY A 247 6.85 -17.32 -4.95
C GLY A 247 5.61 -17.93 -5.60
N PRO A 248 5.65 -18.29 -6.89
CA PRO A 248 4.48 -18.82 -7.59
C PRO A 248 3.82 -20.01 -6.89
N ASN A 249 4.63 -20.86 -6.23
CA ASN A 249 4.22 -22.10 -5.60
C ASN A 249 4.43 -22.09 -4.07
N VAL A 250 4.60 -20.93 -3.46
CA VAL A 250 4.81 -20.85 -2.01
C VAL A 250 4.48 -19.45 -1.49
N THR A 251 3.80 -19.42 -0.35
CA THR A 251 3.79 -18.29 0.59
C THR A 251 4.04 -18.85 1.96
N GLU A 252 5.14 -18.46 2.60
CA GLU A 252 5.50 -18.90 3.94
C GLU A 252 5.82 -17.71 4.82
N ALA A 253 5.28 -17.70 6.03
CA ALA A 253 5.56 -16.67 7.03
C ALA A 253 6.05 -17.31 8.32
N MET A 254 7.12 -16.73 8.87
CA MET A 254 7.78 -17.19 10.08
C MET A 254 7.79 -16.08 11.14
N ARG A 255 7.72 -16.47 12.39
CA ARG A 255 7.84 -15.63 13.58
C ARG A 255 8.90 -16.22 14.50
N ASP A 256 9.93 -15.45 14.82
CA ASP A 256 11.07 -15.89 15.67
C ASP A 256 11.66 -17.25 15.20
N GLY A 257 11.84 -17.38 13.87
CA GLY A 257 12.39 -18.57 13.24
C GLY A 257 11.44 -19.77 13.15
N ARG A 258 10.17 -19.63 13.54
CA ARG A 258 9.16 -20.70 13.46
C ARG A 258 8.08 -20.37 12.45
N THR A 259 7.83 -21.27 11.52
CA THR A 259 6.73 -21.13 10.57
C THR A 259 5.39 -21.11 11.32
N PHE A 260 4.56 -20.10 11.05
CA PHE A 260 3.20 -20.01 11.56
C PHE A 260 2.15 -20.12 10.46
N PHE A 261 2.53 -19.82 9.22
CA PHE A 261 1.67 -19.88 8.04
C PHE A 261 2.43 -20.41 6.84
N ARG A 262 1.81 -21.30 6.06
CA ARG A 262 2.32 -21.75 4.76
C ARG A 262 1.16 -21.97 3.80
N ALA A 263 1.34 -21.53 2.54
CA ALA A 263 0.45 -21.87 1.43
C ALA A 263 1.28 -22.44 0.27
N ASN A 264 0.68 -23.35 -0.52
CA ASN A 264 1.33 -23.99 -1.66
C ASN A 264 1.24 -23.16 -2.95
N ARG A 265 0.86 -21.88 -2.85
CA ARG A 265 0.77 -20.89 -3.92
C ARG A 265 1.05 -19.48 -3.40
N ALA A 266 1.22 -18.55 -4.35
CA ALA A 266 1.21 -17.12 -4.07
C ALA A 266 -0.17 -16.70 -3.53
N VAL A 267 -0.21 -16.10 -2.36
CA VAL A 267 -1.40 -15.52 -1.73
C VAL A 267 -1.06 -14.21 -1.05
N ILE A 268 -2.04 -13.34 -0.89
CA ILE A 268 -1.97 -12.20 0.04
C ILE A 268 -2.80 -12.56 1.27
N VAL A 269 -2.19 -12.42 2.44
CA VAL A 269 -2.86 -12.51 3.75
C VAL A 269 -2.90 -11.11 4.35
N ARG A 270 -4.06 -10.69 4.84
CA ARG A 270 -4.29 -9.41 5.51
C ARG A 270 -4.99 -9.62 6.84
N ASN A 271 -4.93 -8.63 7.70
CA ASN A 271 -5.63 -8.64 8.98
C ASN A 271 -5.29 -9.86 9.85
N TYR A 272 -4.09 -10.45 9.65
CA TYR A 272 -3.71 -11.64 10.40
C TYR A 272 -3.52 -11.32 11.88
N LYS A 273 -4.39 -11.91 12.69
CA LYS A 273 -4.34 -11.78 14.16
C LYS A 273 -4.23 -13.14 14.80
N LYS A 274 -3.37 -13.23 15.82
CA LYS A 274 -3.24 -14.39 16.69
C LYS A 274 -3.50 -14.01 18.14
N LEU A 275 -4.52 -14.62 18.72
CA LEU A 275 -4.80 -14.61 20.16
C LEU A 275 -4.60 -16.05 20.71
N PRO A 276 -4.54 -16.28 22.04
CA PRO A 276 -4.22 -17.59 22.60
C PRO A 276 -4.99 -18.78 22.00
N ASP A 277 -6.29 -18.62 21.82
CA ASP A 277 -7.19 -19.69 21.31
C ASP A 277 -7.91 -19.30 20.02
N TYR A 278 -7.39 -18.28 19.30
CA TYR A 278 -8.06 -17.72 18.14
C TYR A 278 -7.06 -17.19 17.10
N VAL A 279 -7.33 -17.49 15.83
CA VAL A 279 -6.63 -16.92 14.67
C VAL A 279 -7.67 -16.43 13.69
N GLU A 280 -7.48 -15.23 13.16
CA GLU A 280 -8.29 -14.71 12.06
C GLU A 280 -7.40 -14.04 11.02
N PHE A 281 -7.83 -14.09 9.77
CA PHE A 281 -7.19 -13.40 8.66
C PHE A 281 -8.09 -13.38 7.43
N ASP A 282 -7.79 -12.44 6.54
CA ASP A 282 -8.35 -12.39 5.20
C ASP A 282 -7.32 -12.94 4.21
N ILE A 283 -7.76 -13.74 3.23
CA ILE A 283 -6.88 -14.32 2.23
C ILE A 283 -7.42 -14.10 0.82
N LYS A 284 -6.51 -13.75 -0.10
CA LYS A 284 -6.76 -13.58 -1.52
C LYS A 284 -5.73 -14.37 -2.32
N GLY A 285 -6.17 -15.01 -3.39
CA GLY A 285 -5.32 -15.86 -4.23
C GLY A 285 -6.07 -16.34 -5.46
N GLU A 286 -5.55 -17.40 -6.11
CA GLU A 286 -6.16 -17.96 -7.31
C GLU A 286 -6.07 -19.48 -7.33
N GLY A 287 -7.21 -20.14 -7.63
CA GLY A 287 -7.34 -21.60 -7.74
C GLY A 287 -7.41 -22.32 -6.39
N THR A 288 -7.18 -23.62 -6.44
CA THR A 288 -7.14 -24.45 -5.22
C THR A 288 -5.84 -24.22 -4.47
N VAL A 289 -5.94 -23.74 -3.23
CA VAL A 289 -4.81 -23.42 -2.35
C VAL A 289 -4.90 -24.25 -1.08
N GLU A 290 -3.80 -24.91 -0.73
CA GLU A 290 -3.64 -25.55 0.57
C GLU A 290 -2.92 -24.59 1.51
N VAL A 291 -3.62 -24.20 2.58
CA VAL A 291 -3.12 -23.31 3.64
C VAL A 291 -2.88 -24.14 4.90
N THR A 292 -1.66 -24.12 5.40
CA THR A 292 -1.29 -24.80 6.66
C THR A 292 -0.90 -23.77 7.72
N LEU A 293 -1.51 -23.88 8.88
CA LEU A 293 -1.27 -23.05 10.07
C LEU A 293 -0.61 -23.88 11.16
N PHE A 294 0.31 -23.26 11.92
CA PHE A 294 1.05 -23.91 13.03
C PHE A 294 0.84 -23.13 14.34
N GLU A 295 -0.40 -22.73 14.62
CA GLU A 295 -0.74 -21.80 15.71
C GLU A 295 -1.50 -22.46 16.88
N PHE A 296 -1.80 -23.74 16.78
CA PHE A 296 -2.56 -24.48 17.79
C PHE A 296 -1.78 -25.67 18.34
N SER A 297 -2.11 -26.09 19.56
CA SER A 297 -1.52 -27.28 20.17
C SER A 297 -1.93 -28.56 19.44
N PRO A 298 -1.05 -29.58 19.42
CA PRO A 298 -1.39 -30.88 18.85
C PRO A 298 -2.69 -31.45 19.39
N LYS A 299 -3.49 -32.06 18.53
CA LYS A 299 -4.78 -32.66 18.83
C LYS A 299 -5.86 -31.72 19.39
N ALA A 300 -5.64 -30.39 19.37
CA ALA A 300 -6.69 -29.45 19.73
C ALA A 300 -7.89 -29.61 18.78
N LEU A 301 -9.10 -29.56 19.31
CA LEU A 301 -10.31 -29.42 18.51
C LEU A 301 -10.53 -27.93 18.21
N VAL A 302 -10.77 -27.62 16.95
CA VAL A 302 -10.99 -26.22 16.50
C VAL A 302 -12.27 -26.15 15.66
N GLU A 303 -12.94 -25.01 15.75
CA GLU A 303 -13.97 -24.60 14.79
C GLU A 303 -13.33 -23.66 13.77
N VAL A 304 -13.41 -24.03 12.51
CA VAL A 304 -12.93 -23.26 11.37
C VAL A 304 -14.15 -22.62 10.69
N SER A 305 -14.09 -21.31 10.50
CA SER A 305 -15.07 -20.56 9.73
C SER A 305 -14.40 -20.02 8.47
N VAL A 306 -15.00 -20.30 7.32
CA VAL A 306 -14.63 -19.72 6.01
C VAL A 306 -15.82 -18.90 5.54
N ASN A 307 -15.75 -17.58 5.65
CA ASN A 307 -16.93 -16.69 5.57
C ASN A 307 -18.02 -17.21 6.53
N ASP A 308 -19.19 -17.62 6.00
CA ASP A 308 -20.34 -18.10 6.79
C ASP A 308 -20.36 -19.62 6.99
N ARG A 309 -19.44 -20.36 6.39
CA ARG A 309 -19.37 -21.83 6.52
C ARG A 309 -18.51 -22.22 7.69
N ARG A 310 -19.00 -23.13 8.52
CA ARG A 310 -18.27 -23.63 9.71
C ARG A 310 -18.09 -25.13 9.65
N GLU A 311 -16.92 -25.57 10.07
CA GLU A 311 -16.61 -26.98 10.25
C GLU A 311 -15.72 -27.20 11.49
N ARG A 312 -15.74 -28.42 12.03
CA ARG A 312 -14.86 -28.79 13.14
C ARG A 312 -13.73 -29.63 12.63
N MET A 313 -12.53 -29.29 13.03
CA MET A 313 -11.30 -29.97 12.64
C MET A 313 -10.45 -30.30 13.87
N THR A 314 -9.59 -31.28 13.73
CA THR A 314 -8.60 -31.63 14.75
C THR A 314 -7.21 -31.28 14.25
N VAL A 315 -6.45 -30.52 15.04
CA VAL A 315 -5.05 -30.18 14.77
C VAL A 315 -4.20 -31.46 14.76
N ASN A 316 -3.34 -31.60 13.79
CA ASN A 316 -2.45 -32.76 13.65
C ASN A 316 -1.46 -32.90 14.83
N LYS A 317 -0.78 -34.05 14.92
CA LYS A 317 0.23 -34.32 15.97
C LYS A 317 1.44 -33.41 15.90
N ASP A 318 1.76 -32.87 14.72
CA ASP A 318 2.84 -31.93 14.45
C ASP A 318 2.43 -30.46 14.59
N SER A 319 1.27 -30.18 15.21
CA SER A 319 0.68 -28.84 15.36
C SER A 319 0.19 -28.21 14.06
N SER A 320 0.16 -28.92 12.94
CA SER A 320 -0.36 -28.39 11.67
C SER A 320 -1.87 -28.49 11.58
N LEU A 321 -2.50 -27.47 10.99
CA LEU A 321 -3.90 -27.46 10.58
C LEU A 321 -3.95 -27.04 9.11
N THR A 322 -4.36 -27.94 8.21
CA THR A 322 -4.39 -27.68 6.78
C THR A 322 -5.82 -27.45 6.29
N LEU A 323 -6.03 -26.33 5.61
CA LEU A 323 -7.29 -25.96 4.96
C LEU A 323 -7.11 -26.04 3.45
N LYS A 324 -8.10 -26.54 2.74
CA LYS A 324 -8.16 -26.52 1.28
C LYS A 324 -9.17 -25.47 0.84
N LEU A 325 -8.71 -24.42 0.21
CA LEU A 325 -9.50 -23.25 -0.16
C LEU A 325 -9.56 -23.10 -1.68
N GLU A 326 -10.74 -22.75 -2.19
CA GLU A 326 -10.91 -22.31 -3.58
C GLU A 326 -10.91 -20.79 -3.61
N LEU A 327 -9.86 -20.17 -4.15
CA LEU A 327 -9.65 -18.74 -4.16
C LEU A 327 -9.86 -18.16 -5.57
N LYS A 328 -10.39 -16.95 -5.62
CA LYS A 328 -10.50 -16.16 -6.86
C LYS A 328 -9.79 -14.81 -6.65
N ARG A 329 -9.07 -14.34 -7.65
CA ARG A 329 -8.35 -13.04 -7.60
C ARG A 329 -9.22 -11.85 -7.24
N THR A 330 -10.50 -11.92 -7.58
CA THR A 330 -11.47 -10.82 -7.36
C THR A 330 -12.16 -10.88 -6.00
N GLU A 331 -11.97 -11.96 -5.25
CA GLU A 331 -12.67 -12.21 -3.98
C GLU A 331 -11.66 -12.38 -2.84
N THR A 332 -12.05 -11.93 -1.68
CA THR A 332 -11.31 -12.14 -0.43
C THR A 332 -12.13 -13.08 0.44
N LEU A 333 -11.52 -14.15 0.95
CA LEU A 333 -12.14 -15.01 1.94
C LEU A 333 -11.71 -14.59 3.33
N HIS A 334 -12.65 -14.50 4.25
CA HIS A 334 -12.40 -14.32 5.68
C HIS A 334 -12.32 -15.67 6.37
N ILE A 335 -11.22 -15.91 7.06
CA ILE A 335 -10.95 -17.14 7.81
C ILE A 335 -10.88 -16.82 9.31
N ALA A 336 -11.64 -17.55 10.09
CA ALA A 336 -11.55 -17.49 11.56
C ALA A 336 -11.47 -18.88 12.14
N ILE A 337 -10.54 -19.12 13.05
CA ILE A 337 -10.26 -20.41 13.66
C ILE A 337 -10.25 -20.25 15.16
N LYS A 338 -11.15 -20.94 15.84
CA LYS A 338 -11.31 -20.88 17.29
C LYS A 338 -11.11 -22.26 17.91
N ARG A 339 -10.26 -22.35 18.92
CA ARG A 339 -10.16 -23.56 19.73
C ARG A 339 -11.47 -23.80 20.49
N ILE A 340 -11.93 -25.04 20.46
CA ILE A 340 -13.11 -25.48 21.22
C ILE A 340 -12.61 -26.22 22.48
N PRO A 341 -13.30 -26.06 23.62
CA PRO A 341 -12.96 -26.77 24.87
C PRO A 341 -12.92 -28.28 24.72
#